data_316d0dee8abaac7bf8d403d0eb1d45b2
#
_entry.id   316d0dee8abaac7bf8d403d0eb1d45b2
#
_cell.length_a   1.000
_cell.length_b   1.000
_cell.length_c   1.000
_cell.angle_alpha   90.00
_cell.angle_beta   90.00
_cell.angle_gamma   90.00
#
_symmetry.space_group_name_H-M   'P 1'
#
loop_
_entity.id
_entity.type
_entity.pdbx_description
1 polymer ?
#
loop_
_entity_poly.entity_id
_entity_poly.type
_entity_poly.pdbx_seq_one_letter_code
_entity_poly.pdbx_strand_id
1 'polypeptide(L)'
;MNQKTDIEYLEDFIHSNPELERLESLVDEFNIFTSLKIIDAEIRHSNFLAWLLDPSETHGLGSYFLKSFLKRVAYRASQVVLEYPTIFEVDGWDLDQAEVYREWRNIDILIADSANRFACVIENKITSSEHSSQLQRYKEIVDAEYPKYRKLLLYLTVEGETPRFGVYN
;
A
#
# COMPACT_ATOMS: atom_id res chain seq x y z
N MET A 1 -28.31 -23.51 30.76
CA MET A 1 -26.98 -23.21 30.22
C MET A 1 -27.19 -22.17 29.13
N ASN A 2 -26.86 -20.89 29.42
CA ASN A 2 -26.95 -19.87 28.38
C ASN A 2 -25.72 -20.08 27.44
N GLN A 3 -25.98 -20.33 26.17
CA GLN A 3 -24.93 -20.31 25.15
C GLN A 3 -24.53 -18.86 24.94
N LYS A 4 -23.22 -18.56 25.04
CA LYS A 4 -22.68 -17.26 24.69
C LYS A 4 -22.99 -16.95 23.22
N THR A 5 -23.29 -15.69 22.96
CA THR A 5 -23.47 -15.20 21.57
C THR A 5 -22.13 -15.06 20.86
N ASP A 6 -22.13 -15.05 19.53
CA ASP A 6 -20.91 -14.85 18.74
C ASP A 6 -20.19 -13.53 19.08
N ILE A 7 -20.96 -12.53 19.51
CA ILE A 7 -20.45 -11.23 19.98
C ILE A 7 -19.68 -11.40 21.30
N GLU A 8 -20.23 -12.14 22.26
CA GLU A 8 -19.58 -12.40 23.54
C GLU A 8 -18.30 -13.24 23.38
N TYR A 9 -18.25 -14.16 22.40
CA TYR A 9 -17.02 -14.88 22.05
C TYR A 9 -15.97 -13.95 21.44
N LEU A 10 -16.39 -12.99 20.60
CA LEU A 10 -15.51 -11.99 20.00
C LEU A 10 -14.98 -11.01 21.03
N GLU A 11 -15.83 -10.56 21.96
CA GLU A 11 -15.44 -9.69 23.08
C GLU A 11 -14.43 -10.38 23.98
N ASP A 12 -14.64 -11.65 24.34
CA ASP A 12 -13.69 -12.44 25.12
C ASP A 12 -12.37 -12.62 24.36
N PHE A 13 -12.42 -12.88 23.04
CA PHE A 13 -11.24 -13.03 22.20
C PHE A 13 -10.40 -11.75 22.16
N ILE A 14 -11.05 -10.59 22.07
CA ILE A 14 -10.37 -9.29 22.06
C ILE A 14 -9.88 -8.90 23.44
N HIS A 15 -10.66 -9.18 24.49
CA HIS A 15 -10.39 -8.69 25.85
C HIS A 15 -9.42 -9.57 26.64
N SER A 16 -9.32 -10.86 26.32
CA SER A 16 -8.58 -11.81 27.13
C SER A 16 -7.78 -12.80 26.31
N ASN A 17 -7.14 -12.35 25.21
CA ASN A 17 -6.29 -13.18 24.39
C ASN A 17 -4.80 -12.96 24.72
N PRO A 18 -4.19 -13.83 25.55
CA PRO A 18 -2.78 -13.67 25.95
C PRO A 18 -1.80 -13.69 24.76
N GLU A 19 -2.21 -14.33 23.66
CA GLU A 19 -1.39 -14.38 22.43
C GLU A 19 -1.43 -13.05 21.67
N LEU A 20 -2.59 -12.36 21.69
CA LEU A 20 -2.71 -11.01 21.17
C LEU A 20 -1.92 -10.00 22.02
N GLU A 21 -2.03 -10.04 23.33
CA GLU A 21 -1.24 -9.19 24.24
C GLU A 21 0.25 -9.44 24.08
N ARG A 22 0.65 -10.70 23.89
CA ARG A 22 2.04 -11.07 23.61
C ARG A 22 2.49 -10.57 22.23
N LEU A 23 1.63 -10.62 21.23
CA LEU A 23 1.90 -10.09 19.88
C LEU A 23 2.03 -8.55 19.94
N GLU A 24 1.13 -7.88 20.64
CA GLU A 24 1.18 -6.44 20.85
C GLU A 24 2.47 -6.03 21.57
N SER A 25 2.85 -6.73 22.63
CA SER A 25 4.10 -6.46 23.35
C SER A 25 5.34 -6.67 22.49
N LEU A 26 5.32 -7.65 21.57
CA LEU A 26 6.42 -7.90 20.63
C LEU A 26 6.48 -6.85 19.52
N VAL A 27 5.35 -6.27 19.14
CA VAL A 27 5.28 -5.20 18.14
C VAL A 27 5.68 -3.85 18.72
N ASP A 28 5.35 -3.60 20.00
CA ASP A 28 5.72 -2.35 20.70
C ASP A 28 7.21 -2.28 21.07
N GLU A 29 7.89 -3.42 21.19
CA GLU A 29 9.28 -3.44 21.67
C GLU A 29 10.33 -2.94 20.68
N PHE A 30 10.10 -3.00 19.36
CA PHE A 30 11.09 -2.56 18.38
C PHE A 30 10.51 -1.92 17.13
N ASN A 31 10.63 -0.62 17.03
CA ASN A 31 10.37 0.12 15.79
C ASN A 31 11.68 0.65 15.21
N ILE A 32 12.12 0.10 14.07
CA ILE A 32 13.35 0.48 13.41
C ILE A 32 13.39 1.96 13.03
N PHE A 33 12.27 2.53 12.59
CA PHE A 33 12.20 3.95 12.22
C PHE A 33 12.37 4.86 13.43
N THR A 34 11.79 4.48 14.59
CA THR A 34 12.00 5.16 15.87
C THR A 34 13.45 5.06 16.30
N SER A 35 14.02 3.86 16.25
CA SER A 35 15.39 3.60 16.69
C SER A 35 16.42 4.36 15.84
N LEU A 36 16.15 4.53 14.56
CA LEU A 36 16.98 5.30 13.63
C LEU A 36 16.67 6.80 13.62
N LYS A 37 15.67 7.26 14.39
CA LYS A 37 15.19 8.66 14.41
C LYS A 37 14.80 9.20 13.02
N ILE A 38 14.13 8.38 12.23
CA ILE A 38 13.68 8.69 10.88
C ILE A 38 12.18 8.57 10.69
N ILE A 39 11.40 8.64 11.78
CA ILE A 39 9.94 8.53 11.76
C ILE A 39 9.31 9.54 10.79
N ASP A 40 9.80 10.79 10.80
CA ASP A 40 9.26 11.88 9.98
C ASP A 40 9.91 11.99 8.59
N ALA A 41 10.79 11.06 8.24
CA ALA A 41 11.53 11.11 6.99
C ALA A 41 10.80 10.36 5.87
N GLU A 42 9.83 11.01 5.20
CA GLU A 42 9.02 10.46 4.10
C GLU A 42 9.86 9.69 3.08
N ILE A 43 11.00 10.23 2.66
CA ILE A 43 11.88 9.58 1.70
C ILE A 43 12.44 8.24 2.22
N ARG A 44 12.69 8.10 3.52
CA ARG A 44 13.20 6.84 4.11
C ARG A 44 12.12 5.78 4.17
N HIS A 45 10.90 6.18 4.51
CA HIS A 45 9.75 5.29 4.47
C HIS A 45 9.45 4.83 3.04
N SER A 46 9.48 5.75 2.07
CA SER A 46 9.28 5.42 0.67
C SER A 46 10.39 4.50 0.14
N ASN A 47 11.65 4.68 0.57
CA ASN A 47 12.74 3.76 0.21
C ASN A 47 12.50 2.36 0.77
N PHE A 48 12.09 2.25 2.03
CA PHE A 48 11.82 0.96 2.65
C PHE A 48 10.61 0.27 2.02
N LEU A 49 9.54 1.03 1.76
CA LEU A 49 8.36 0.50 1.09
C LEU A 49 8.66 0.03 -0.33
N ALA A 50 9.41 0.79 -1.11
CA ALA A 50 9.83 0.40 -2.46
C ALA A 50 10.68 -0.87 -2.44
N TRP A 51 11.63 -0.97 -1.50
CA TRP A 51 12.40 -2.19 -1.29
C TRP A 51 11.51 -3.40 -0.99
N LEU A 52 10.49 -3.27 -0.13
CA LEU A 52 9.54 -4.36 0.14
C LEU A 52 8.66 -4.72 -1.07
N LEU A 53 8.32 -3.73 -1.90
CA LEU A 53 7.45 -3.91 -3.05
C LEU A 53 8.18 -4.50 -4.26
N ASP A 54 9.51 -4.39 -4.33
CA ASP A 54 10.29 -4.85 -5.48
C ASP A 54 10.56 -6.36 -5.39
N PRO A 55 10.01 -7.17 -6.33
CA PRO A 55 10.19 -8.62 -6.31
C PRO A 55 11.64 -9.08 -6.46
N SER A 56 12.49 -8.25 -7.06
CA SER A 56 13.90 -8.56 -7.36
C SER A 56 14.84 -8.25 -6.21
N GLU A 57 14.33 -7.60 -5.15
CA GLU A 57 15.15 -7.15 -4.03
C GLU A 57 15.53 -8.27 -3.05
N THR A 58 16.52 -7.95 -2.22
CA THR A 58 17.24 -8.90 -1.35
C THR A 58 16.45 -9.41 -0.14
N HIS A 59 15.20 -8.98 0.06
CA HIS A 59 14.36 -9.45 1.16
C HIS A 59 13.92 -10.93 1.03
N GLY A 60 14.08 -11.53 -0.15
CA GLY A 60 13.75 -12.95 -0.39
C GLY A 60 12.26 -13.29 -0.41
N LEU A 61 11.37 -12.29 -0.46
CA LEU A 61 9.91 -12.47 -0.51
C LEU A 61 9.37 -12.61 -1.94
N GLY A 62 10.20 -12.34 -2.97
CA GLY A 62 9.74 -12.25 -4.36
C GLY A 62 8.56 -11.29 -4.47
N SER A 63 7.57 -11.63 -5.26
CA SER A 63 6.36 -10.81 -5.46
C SER A 63 5.32 -10.91 -4.34
N TYR A 64 5.56 -11.67 -3.26
CA TYR A 64 4.57 -11.91 -2.22
C TYR A 64 4.05 -10.64 -1.56
N PHE A 65 4.96 -9.73 -1.16
CA PHE A 65 4.56 -8.49 -0.50
C PHE A 65 3.80 -7.56 -1.47
N LEU A 66 4.30 -7.40 -2.69
CA LEU A 66 3.65 -6.61 -3.75
C LEU A 66 2.22 -7.14 -4.03
N LYS A 67 2.08 -8.44 -4.22
CA LYS A 67 0.78 -9.08 -4.47
C LYS A 67 -0.19 -8.85 -3.31
N SER A 68 0.28 -9.04 -2.07
CA SER A 68 -0.53 -8.83 -0.86
C SER A 68 -0.97 -7.37 -0.71
N PHE A 69 -0.07 -6.44 -0.98
CA PHE A 69 -0.36 -5.00 -1.00
C PHE A 69 -1.43 -4.65 -2.04
N LEU A 70 -1.25 -5.05 -3.28
CA LEU A 70 -2.20 -4.77 -4.37
C LEU A 70 -3.58 -5.41 -4.12
N LYS A 71 -3.64 -6.63 -3.57
CA LYS A 71 -4.89 -7.27 -3.16
C LYS A 71 -5.62 -6.46 -2.09
N ARG A 72 -4.90 -5.93 -1.12
CA ARG A 72 -5.48 -5.07 -0.06
C ARG A 72 -6.04 -3.78 -0.63
N VAL A 73 -5.29 -3.16 -1.56
CA VAL A 73 -5.74 -1.95 -2.26
C VAL A 73 -6.96 -2.25 -3.13
N ALA A 74 -6.94 -3.33 -3.93
CA ALA A 74 -8.06 -3.74 -4.76
C ALA A 74 -9.34 -3.97 -3.94
N TYR A 75 -9.22 -4.63 -2.78
CA TYR A 75 -10.35 -4.83 -1.86
C TYR A 75 -10.94 -3.50 -1.37
N ARG A 76 -10.11 -2.53 -1.02
CA ARG A 76 -10.59 -1.21 -0.58
C ARG A 76 -11.15 -0.38 -1.73
N ALA A 77 -10.50 -0.41 -2.89
CA ALA A 77 -10.93 0.32 -4.07
C ALA A 77 -12.28 -0.18 -4.62
N SER A 78 -12.56 -1.48 -4.56
CA SER A 78 -13.83 -2.06 -5.00
C SER A 78 -15.05 -1.54 -4.24
N GLN A 79 -14.84 -0.92 -3.09
CA GLN A 79 -15.89 -0.29 -2.28
C GLN A 79 -16.22 1.13 -2.75
N VAL A 80 -15.36 1.74 -3.59
CA VAL A 80 -15.45 3.16 -3.95
C VAL A 80 -15.49 3.39 -5.45
N VAL A 81 -14.79 2.59 -6.27
CA VAL A 81 -14.61 2.80 -7.72
C VAL A 81 -14.62 1.49 -8.48
N LEU A 82 -15.30 1.45 -9.65
CA LEU A 82 -15.51 0.24 -10.45
C LEU A 82 -14.38 -0.09 -11.45
N GLU A 83 -13.41 0.78 -11.66
CA GLU A 83 -12.40 0.66 -12.74
C GLU A 83 -11.05 0.07 -12.31
N TYR A 84 -10.89 -0.32 -11.06
CA TYR A 84 -9.65 -0.92 -10.58
C TYR A 84 -9.62 -2.44 -10.79
N PRO A 85 -8.42 -3.05 -10.88
CA PRO A 85 -8.33 -4.49 -10.94
C PRO A 85 -8.97 -5.10 -9.68
N THR A 86 -9.76 -6.14 -9.90
CA THR A 86 -10.39 -6.86 -8.79
C THR A 86 -9.36 -7.66 -8.00
N ILE A 87 -9.71 -8.02 -6.76
CA ILE A 87 -8.84 -8.89 -5.94
C ILE A 87 -8.55 -10.23 -6.64
N PHE A 88 -9.51 -10.76 -7.42
CA PHE A 88 -9.37 -12.01 -8.16
C PHE A 88 -8.40 -11.87 -9.33
N GLU A 89 -8.44 -10.72 -10.05
CA GLU A 89 -7.47 -10.44 -11.11
C GLU A 89 -6.07 -10.35 -10.53
N VAL A 90 -5.88 -9.56 -9.46
CA VAL A 90 -4.56 -9.41 -8.80
C VAL A 90 -4.05 -10.75 -8.27
N ASP A 91 -4.93 -11.60 -7.74
CA ASP A 91 -4.54 -12.93 -7.26
C ASP A 91 -4.00 -13.83 -8.39
N GLY A 92 -4.55 -13.69 -9.58
CA GLY A 92 -4.11 -14.42 -10.78
C GLY A 92 -2.85 -13.86 -11.44
N TRP A 93 -2.36 -12.67 -11.05
CA TRP A 93 -1.20 -12.07 -11.68
C TRP A 93 0.11 -12.74 -11.27
N ASP A 94 0.99 -12.91 -12.26
CA ASP A 94 2.42 -13.11 -12.01
C ASP A 94 3.08 -11.74 -11.97
N LEU A 95 3.67 -11.40 -10.83
CA LEU A 95 4.30 -10.09 -10.57
C LEU A 95 5.81 -10.20 -10.34
N ASP A 96 6.41 -11.36 -10.63
CA ASP A 96 7.84 -11.58 -10.38
C ASP A 96 8.75 -10.73 -11.27
N GLN A 97 8.21 -10.21 -12.38
CA GLN A 97 8.91 -9.30 -13.29
C GLN A 97 8.41 -7.85 -13.19
N ALA A 98 7.66 -7.52 -12.16
CA ALA A 98 7.25 -6.13 -11.91
C ALA A 98 8.46 -5.28 -11.55
N GLU A 99 8.51 -4.07 -12.11
CA GLU A 99 9.58 -3.11 -11.90
C GLU A 99 9.12 -2.03 -10.90
N VAL A 100 9.98 -1.70 -9.93
CA VAL A 100 9.69 -0.68 -8.92
C VAL A 100 10.71 0.44 -9.02
N TYR A 101 10.24 1.64 -9.27
CA TYR A 101 11.07 2.84 -9.44
C TYR A 101 10.88 3.79 -8.27
N ARG A 102 11.99 4.36 -7.80
CA ARG A 102 12.04 5.41 -6.78
C ARG A 102 12.34 6.75 -7.41
N GLU A 103 11.64 7.80 -6.95
CA GLU A 103 11.89 9.19 -7.38
C GLU A 103 11.84 9.40 -8.91
N TRP A 104 11.20 8.48 -9.65
CA TRP A 104 11.13 8.58 -11.09
C TRP A 104 10.22 9.73 -11.50
N ARG A 105 10.78 10.74 -12.16
CA ARG A 105 10.09 11.99 -12.51
C ARG A 105 9.39 12.67 -11.33
N ASN A 106 9.99 12.60 -10.14
CA ASN A 106 9.49 13.06 -8.85
C ASN A 106 8.22 12.32 -8.36
N ILE A 107 7.98 11.11 -8.83
CA ILE A 107 7.01 10.18 -8.25
C ILE A 107 7.70 9.40 -7.14
N ASP A 108 7.15 9.39 -5.93
CA ASP A 108 7.79 8.72 -4.80
C ASP A 108 8.05 7.24 -5.08
N ILE A 109 7.03 6.50 -5.53
CA ILE A 109 7.17 5.12 -5.96
C ILE A 109 6.29 4.90 -7.20
N LEU A 110 6.88 4.35 -8.25
CA LEU A 110 6.16 3.86 -9.42
C LEU A 110 6.39 2.36 -9.56
N ILE A 111 5.32 1.60 -9.65
CA ILE A 111 5.34 0.18 -9.96
C ILE A 111 4.81 0.01 -11.38
N ALA A 112 5.54 -0.70 -12.24
CA ALA A 112 5.12 -1.01 -13.60
C ALA A 112 5.21 -2.52 -13.84
N ASP A 113 4.11 -3.10 -14.32
CA ASP A 113 4.05 -4.51 -14.71
C ASP A 113 3.58 -4.62 -16.16
N SER A 114 4.50 -5.03 -17.00
CA SER A 114 4.25 -5.16 -18.44
C SER A 114 3.37 -6.36 -18.78
N ALA A 115 3.45 -7.45 -18.03
CA ALA A 115 2.68 -8.66 -18.25
C ALA A 115 1.18 -8.40 -18.10
N ASN A 116 0.79 -7.67 -17.06
CA ASN A 116 -0.61 -7.33 -16.78
C ASN A 116 -1.02 -5.95 -17.29
N ARG A 117 -0.09 -5.21 -17.94
CA ARG A 117 -0.29 -3.83 -18.39
C ARG A 117 -0.86 -2.95 -17.29
N PHE A 118 -0.19 -2.95 -16.17
CA PHE A 118 -0.60 -2.26 -14.96
C PHE A 118 0.50 -1.31 -14.48
N ALA A 119 0.12 -0.12 -14.04
CA ALA A 119 1.02 0.82 -13.39
C ALA A 119 0.37 1.36 -12.12
N CYS A 120 1.14 1.41 -11.03
CA CYS A 120 0.70 1.95 -9.76
C CYS A 120 1.65 3.07 -9.31
N VAL A 121 1.08 4.25 -9.09
CA VAL A 121 1.77 5.39 -8.51
C VAL A 121 1.43 5.45 -7.03
N ILE A 122 2.44 5.57 -6.18
CA ILE A 122 2.26 5.75 -4.74
C ILE A 122 2.94 7.07 -4.36
N GLU A 123 2.14 7.99 -3.84
CA GLU A 123 2.59 9.19 -3.14
C GLU A 123 2.50 8.93 -1.64
N ASN A 124 3.62 8.98 -0.94
CA ASN A 124 3.72 8.67 0.48
C ASN A 124 3.82 9.96 1.31
N LYS A 125 2.90 10.12 2.27
CA LYS A 125 2.84 11.29 3.16
C LYS A 125 2.78 10.87 4.62
N ILE A 126 3.70 11.39 5.41
CA ILE A 126 3.77 11.14 6.86
C ILE A 126 3.37 12.37 7.66
N THR A 127 3.91 13.53 7.30
CA THR A 127 3.74 14.77 8.06
C THR A 127 3.25 15.96 7.23
N SER A 128 3.36 15.88 5.91
CA SER A 128 3.06 16.99 5.00
C SER A 128 1.61 16.99 4.52
N SER A 129 1.05 18.18 4.32
CA SER A 129 -0.26 18.33 3.69
C SER A 129 -0.18 18.13 2.18
N GLU A 130 -1.25 17.59 1.60
CA GLU A 130 -1.39 17.38 0.16
C GLU A 130 -1.20 18.67 -0.65
N HIS A 131 -0.44 18.57 -1.75
CA HIS A 131 -0.48 19.54 -2.84
C HIS A 131 -1.33 18.96 -3.98
N SER A 132 -2.59 19.39 -4.09
CA SER A 132 -3.62 18.88 -5.00
C SER A 132 -3.22 18.78 -6.48
N SER A 133 -2.20 19.52 -6.91
CA SER A 133 -1.65 19.46 -8.28
C SER A 133 -0.67 18.32 -8.51
N GLN A 134 -0.20 17.63 -7.48
CA GLN A 134 0.86 16.62 -7.57
C GLN A 134 0.35 15.32 -8.22
N LEU A 135 -0.75 14.78 -7.73
CA LEU A 135 -1.36 13.57 -8.29
C LEU A 135 -1.83 13.78 -9.74
N GLN A 136 -2.38 14.96 -10.07
CA GLN A 136 -2.77 15.28 -11.44
C GLN A 136 -1.56 15.26 -12.38
N ARG A 137 -0.45 15.88 -11.99
CA ARG A 137 0.80 15.85 -12.73
C ARG A 137 1.32 14.42 -12.92
N TYR A 138 1.27 13.58 -11.90
CA TYR A 138 1.69 12.18 -11.99
C TYR A 138 0.81 11.38 -12.94
N LYS A 139 -0.49 11.61 -12.91
CA LYS A 139 -1.41 11.01 -13.87
C LYS A 139 -1.00 11.33 -15.31
N GLU A 140 -0.75 12.59 -15.64
CA GLU A 140 -0.32 13.01 -16.98
C GLU A 140 0.99 12.35 -17.41
N ILE A 141 1.97 12.27 -16.50
CA ILE A 141 3.26 11.63 -16.76
C ILE A 141 3.08 10.13 -17.06
N VAL A 142 2.30 9.43 -16.23
CA VAL A 142 2.11 7.98 -16.37
C VAL A 142 1.18 7.65 -17.56
N ASP A 143 0.22 8.52 -17.88
CA ASP A 143 -0.60 8.37 -19.07
C ASP A 143 0.21 8.49 -20.36
N ALA A 144 1.18 9.37 -20.39
CA ALA A 144 2.08 9.52 -21.53
C ALA A 144 3.08 8.36 -21.68
N GLU A 145 3.63 7.87 -20.57
CA GLU A 145 4.63 6.78 -20.58
C GLU A 145 4.01 5.40 -20.78
N TYR A 146 2.84 5.16 -20.18
CA TYR A 146 2.14 3.88 -20.18
C TYR A 146 0.72 4.00 -20.76
N PRO A 147 0.54 4.42 -22.03
CA PRO A 147 -0.77 4.82 -22.58
C PRO A 147 -1.80 3.68 -22.62
N LYS A 148 -1.34 2.42 -22.59
CA LYS A 148 -2.21 1.23 -22.69
C LYS A 148 -2.33 0.46 -21.37
N TYR A 149 -1.76 0.99 -20.29
CA TYR A 149 -1.80 0.35 -18.98
C TYR A 149 -3.02 0.82 -18.20
N ARG A 150 -3.57 -0.07 -17.38
CA ARG A 150 -4.46 0.33 -16.30
C ARG A 150 -3.62 1.04 -15.23
N LYS A 151 -4.10 2.14 -14.71
CA LYS A 151 -3.37 2.97 -13.76
C LYS A 151 -4.08 3.03 -12.42
N LEU A 152 -3.30 2.98 -11.37
CA LEU A 152 -3.73 3.16 -10.00
C LEU A 152 -2.90 4.27 -9.37
N LEU A 153 -3.55 5.29 -8.85
CA LEU A 153 -2.89 6.37 -8.11
C LEU A 153 -3.28 6.26 -6.65
N LEU A 154 -2.29 6.08 -5.81
CA LEU A 154 -2.45 5.90 -4.37
C LEU A 154 -1.83 7.08 -3.62
N TYR A 155 -2.59 7.56 -2.67
CA TYR A 155 -2.11 8.48 -1.66
C TYR A 155 -2.02 7.71 -0.34
N LEU A 156 -0.81 7.49 0.14
CA LEU A 156 -0.56 6.69 1.33
C LEU A 156 -0.25 7.63 2.51
N THR A 157 -1.07 7.57 3.55
CA THR A 157 -0.91 8.34 4.77
C THR A 157 -0.93 7.45 6.00
N VAL A 158 -0.35 7.91 7.11
CA VAL A 158 -0.31 7.16 8.37
C VAL A 158 -1.72 6.92 8.91
N GLU A 159 -2.56 7.94 8.90
CA GLU A 159 -3.91 7.90 9.48
C GLU A 159 -5.00 7.48 8.47
N GLY A 160 -4.64 7.20 7.22
CA GLY A 160 -5.60 6.87 6.17
C GLY A 160 -6.48 8.06 5.77
N GLU A 161 -5.94 9.27 5.86
CA GLU A 161 -6.63 10.49 5.45
C GLU A 161 -6.95 10.46 3.95
N THR A 162 -8.17 10.91 3.61
CA THR A 162 -8.54 11.08 2.20
C THR A 162 -7.97 12.38 1.65
N PRO A 163 -7.48 12.39 0.39
CA PRO A 163 -7.08 13.60 -0.28
C PRO A 163 -8.20 14.64 -0.24
N ARG A 164 -7.86 15.90 0.04
CA ARG A 164 -8.87 16.97 0.21
C ARG A 164 -9.57 17.37 -1.09
N PHE A 165 -9.08 16.94 -2.26
CA PHE A 165 -9.66 17.31 -3.56
C PHE A 165 -9.60 16.14 -4.55
N GLY A 166 -10.79 15.76 -5.05
CA GLY A 166 -11.01 15.11 -6.32
C GLY A 166 -11.03 13.59 -6.30
N VAL A 167 -12.21 13.04 -6.52
CA VAL A 167 -12.36 11.73 -7.16
C VAL A 167 -11.84 11.92 -8.59
N TYR A 168 -10.65 11.42 -8.88
CA TYR A 168 -10.15 11.38 -10.25
C TYR A 168 -10.75 10.14 -10.92
N ASN A 169 -11.76 10.38 -11.77
CA ASN A 169 -12.28 9.42 -12.73
C ASN A 169 -11.27 9.17 -13.84
#